data_fb3de7c7685e382df07ad86ffea0e1ed
#
_entry.id   fb3de7c7685e382df07ad86ffea0e1ed
#
_cell.length_a   1.000
_cell.length_b   1.000
_cell.length_c   1.000
_cell.angle_alpha   90.00
_cell.angle_beta   90.00
_cell.angle_gamma   90.00
#
_symmetry.space_group_name_H-M   'P 1'
#
loop_
_entity.id
_entity.type
_entity.pdbx_description
1 polymer ?
#
loop_
_entity_poly.entity_id
_entity_poly.type
_entity_poly.pdbx_seq_one_letter_code
_entity_poly.pdbx_strand_id
1 'polypeptide(L)'
;MSPHHVARKGIVRTFQETTIFRNMTAIDNVVVAHHLQSTASLTGFFFGTPAARRDEARFRESAAEILDYLGLGDVKEMQASTLPHGYLRALGIAIGMAARPKLLLLDEPFAGMNSDETQHAMRMVRGIRDRGVTVLLVEHDMPAVMSISDRIVVLNFGKKIAEGVPAAIQSDEAVIEAYLGREDEEVGF
;
A
#
# COMPACT_ATOMS: atom_id res chain seq x y z
N MET A 1 17.66 14.29 -2.65
CA MET A 1 16.31 14.78 -2.27
C MET A 1 15.93 14.12 -0.97
N SER A 2 15.44 14.87 0.06
CA SER A 2 15.03 14.26 1.33
C SER A 2 13.66 13.58 1.20
N PRO A 3 13.36 12.53 2.01
CA PRO A 3 12.12 11.76 1.91
C PRO A 3 10.84 12.61 1.96
N HIS A 4 10.79 13.64 2.81
CA HIS A 4 9.64 14.52 2.91
C HIS A 4 9.39 15.36 1.66
N HIS A 5 10.43 15.71 0.90
CA HIS A 5 10.28 16.39 -0.38
C HIS A 5 9.72 15.45 -1.46
N VAL A 6 10.08 14.16 -1.40
CA VAL A 6 9.53 13.12 -2.29
C VAL A 6 8.04 12.94 -1.99
N ALA A 7 7.68 12.81 -0.72
CA ALA A 7 6.28 12.69 -0.30
C ALA A 7 5.42 13.89 -0.73
N ARG A 8 5.95 15.13 -0.60
CA ARG A 8 5.26 16.35 -1.08
C ARG A 8 5.04 16.38 -2.59
N LYS A 9 5.82 15.64 -3.37
CA LYS A 9 5.62 15.48 -4.83
C LYS A 9 4.55 14.43 -5.14
N GLY A 10 3.99 13.79 -4.13
CA GLY A 10 2.96 12.77 -4.28
C GLY A 10 3.51 11.36 -4.50
N ILE A 11 4.77 11.09 -4.15
CA ILE A 11 5.34 9.74 -4.18
C ILE A 11 5.36 9.21 -2.75
N VAL A 12 4.60 8.17 -2.49
CA VAL A 12 4.47 7.56 -1.16
C VAL A 12 4.83 6.08 -1.25
N ARG A 13 5.65 5.60 -0.31
CA ARG A 13 5.98 4.19 -0.14
C ARG A 13 5.34 3.71 1.15
N THR A 14 4.61 2.60 1.08
CA THR A 14 4.20 1.87 2.28
C THR A 14 5.38 1.05 2.78
N PHE A 15 5.63 1.09 4.08
CA PHE A 15 6.66 0.25 4.71
C PHE A 15 5.99 -0.93 5.39
N GLN A 16 6.68 -2.08 5.39
CA GLN A 16 6.27 -3.24 6.17
C GLN A 16 6.07 -2.83 7.63
N GLU A 17 4.92 -3.08 8.20
CA GLU A 17 4.46 -2.98 9.61
C GLU A 17 5.02 -1.87 10.55
N THR A 18 6.15 -1.26 10.24
CA THR A 18 6.89 -0.36 11.16
C THR A 18 6.29 1.03 11.31
N THR A 19 5.29 1.39 10.48
CA THR A 19 4.70 2.73 10.48
C THR A 19 3.37 2.82 11.21
N ILE A 20 2.85 1.71 11.74
CA ILE A 20 1.56 1.65 12.42
C ILE A 20 1.75 1.93 13.92
N PHE A 21 1.04 2.92 14.43
CA PHE A 21 0.95 3.19 15.87
C PHE A 21 0.00 2.18 16.51
N ARG A 22 0.54 1.08 17.03
CA ARG A 22 -0.25 -0.06 17.51
C ARG A 22 -1.22 0.27 18.64
N ASN A 23 -0.93 1.27 19.47
CA ASN A 23 -1.77 1.70 20.59
C ASN A 23 -2.85 2.74 20.18
N MET A 24 -2.86 3.15 18.92
CA MET A 24 -3.89 4.04 18.36
C MET A 24 -4.94 3.22 17.63
N THR A 25 -6.14 3.82 17.44
CA THR A 25 -7.17 3.21 16.60
C THR A 25 -6.75 3.20 15.13
N ALA A 26 -7.41 2.38 14.30
CA ALA A 26 -7.15 2.37 12.86
C ALA A 26 -7.39 3.76 12.25
N ILE A 27 -8.48 4.43 12.62
CA ILE A 27 -8.80 5.76 12.11
C ILE A 27 -7.78 6.81 12.55
N ASP A 28 -7.31 6.78 13.80
CA ASP A 28 -6.34 7.74 14.30
C ASP A 28 -4.99 7.59 13.60
N ASN A 29 -4.58 6.36 13.25
CA ASN A 29 -3.40 6.11 12.42
C ASN A 29 -3.49 6.82 11.06
N VAL A 30 -4.66 6.76 10.42
CA VAL A 30 -4.88 7.40 9.11
C VAL A 30 -4.98 8.93 9.27
N VAL A 31 -5.60 9.42 10.35
CA VAL A 31 -5.66 10.86 10.66
C VAL A 31 -4.27 11.46 10.81
N VAL A 32 -3.37 10.79 11.55
CA VAL A 32 -1.98 11.25 11.71
C VAL A 32 -1.26 11.37 10.36
N ALA A 33 -1.55 10.49 9.41
CA ALA A 33 -0.93 10.51 8.09
C ALA A 33 -1.34 11.72 7.23
N HIS A 34 -2.43 12.41 7.58
CA HIS A 34 -2.85 13.65 6.90
C HIS A 34 -2.02 14.88 7.30
N HIS A 35 -1.05 14.77 8.22
CA HIS A 35 -0.28 15.92 8.75
C HIS A 35 0.36 16.80 7.67
N LEU A 36 0.75 16.23 6.52
CA LEU A 36 1.31 17.01 5.40
C LEU A 36 0.31 17.97 4.73
N GLN A 37 -0.98 17.78 4.99
CA GLN A 37 -2.08 18.57 4.43
C GLN A 37 -2.63 19.59 5.43
N SER A 38 -2.08 19.64 6.66
CA SER A 38 -2.55 20.57 7.69
C SER A 38 -2.24 22.01 7.30
N THR A 39 -3.23 22.88 7.51
CA THR A 39 -3.11 24.32 7.39
C THR A 39 -2.85 24.99 8.74
N ALA A 40 -3.09 24.27 9.85
CA ALA A 40 -2.84 24.76 11.20
C ALA A 40 -1.37 24.55 11.59
N SER A 41 -0.86 25.49 12.40
CA SER A 41 0.47 25.38 12.99
C SER A 41 0.48 24.34 14.13
N LEU A 42 1.66 23.81 14.48
CA LEU A 42 1.80 22.92 15.64
C LEU A 42 1.29 23.54 16.93
N THR A 43 1.54 24.83 17.14
CA THR A 43 1.00 25.59 18.27
C THR A 43 -0.51 25.69 18.21
N GLY A 44 -1.08 25.85 17.01
CA GLY A 44 -2.52 25.85 16.78
C GLY A 44 -3.20 24.54 17.20
N PHE A 45 -2.58 23.41 16.94
CA PHE A 45 -3.05 22.10 17.41
C PHE A 45 -2.96 21.99 18.94
N PHE A 46 -1.86 22.44 19.53
CA PHE A 46 -1.68 22.39 20.99
C PHE A 46 -2.73 23.22 21.74
N PHE A 47 -3.08 24.41 21.23
CA PHE A 47 -4.08 25.29 21.82
C PHE A 47 -5.51 25.06 21.31
N GLY A 48 -5.75 24.08 20.45
CA GLY A 48 -7.07 23.72 19.94
C GLY A 48 -7.77 24.86 19.18
N THR A 49 -7.02 25.59 18.35
CA THR A 49 -7.58 26.72 17.57
C THR A 49 -8.70 26.26 16.64
N PRO A 50 -9.61 27.17 16.23
CA PRO A 50 -10.68 26.85 15.29
C PRO A 50 -10.17 26.28 13.95
N ALA A 51 -8.97 26.66 13.50
CA ALA A 51 -8.33 26.11 12.32
C ALA A 51 -7.90 24.64 12.54
N ALA A 52 -7.28 24.36 13.69
CA ALA A 52 -6.86 22.98 14.04
C ALA A 52 -8.07 22.04 14.17
N ARG A 53 -9.15 22.49 14.82
CA ARG A 53 -10.40 21.70 14.96
C ARG A 53 -11.05 21.41 13.61
N ARG A 54 -11.03 22.36 12.67
CA ARG A 54 -11.53 22.14 11.31
C ARG A 54 -10.66 21.15 10.53
N ASP A 55 -9.33 21.26 10.65
CA ASP A 55 -8.42 20.31 10.01
C ASP A 55 -8.64 18.91 10.58
N GLU A 56 -8.75 18.74 11.90
CA GLU A 56 -9.00 17.47 12.57
C GLU A 56 -10.31 16.81 12.11
N ALA A 57 -11.41 17.58 12.08
CA ALA A 57 -12.70 17.06 11.59
C ALA A 57 -12.62 16.61 10.14
N ARG A 58 -12.01 17.41 9.26
CA ARG A 58 -11.80 17.08 7.84
C ARG A 58 -10.94 15.84 7.67
N PHE A 59 -9.86 15.69 8.45
CA PHE A 59 -8.96 14.55 8.37
C PHE A 59 -9.64 13.27 8.88
N ARG A 60 -10.47 13.39 9.94
CA ARG A 60 -11.23 12.25 10.46
C ARG A 60 -12.28 11.76 9.46
N GLU A 61 -12.98 12.68 8.80
CA GLU A 61 -13.92 12.36 7.72
C GLU A 61 -13.21 11.66 6.55
N SER A 62 -12.12 12.26 6.04
CA SER A 62 -11.33 11.67 4.97
C SER A 62 -10.71 10.31 5.36
N ALA A 63 -10.26 10.15 6.60
CA ALA A 63 -9.76 8.87 7.11
C ALA A 63 -10.85 7.81 7.14
N ALA A 64 -12.07 8.16 7.59
CA ALA A 64 -13.20 7.23 7.59
C ALA A 64 -13.55 6.78 6.16
N GLU A 65 -13.63 7.71 5.20
CA GLU A 65 -13.88 7.39 3.78
C GLU A 65 -12.81 6.43 3.20
N ILE A 66 -11.52 6.66 3.51
CA ILE A 66 -10.43 5.79 3.06
C ILE A 66 -10.59 4.39 3.67
N LEU A 67 -10.86 4.30 4.98
CA LEU A 67 -11.02 3.03 5.68
C LEU A 67 -12.25 2.27 5.19
N ASP A 68 -13.40 2.94 5.03
CA ASP A 68 -14.62 2.33 4.50
C ASP A 68 -14.39 1.78 3.09
N TYR A 69 -13.68 2.54 2.25
CA TYR A 69 -13.32 2.12 0.90
C TYR A 69 -12.41 0.89 0.86
N LEU A 70 -11.46 0.78 1.79
CA LEU A 70 -10.52 -0.35 1.88
C LEU A 70 -11.08 -1.53 2.69
N GLY A 71 -12.38 -1.51 3.05
CA GLY A 71 -13.03 -2.57 3.79
C GLY A 71 -12.67 -2.64 5.27
N LEU A 72 -12.19 -1.52 5.83
CA LEU A 72 -11.81 -1.37 7.24
C LEU A 72 -12.89 -0.64 8.07
N GLY A 73 -14.05 -0.34 7.49
CA GLY A 73 -15.09 0.47 8.14
C GLY A 73 -15.54 -0.08 9.49
N ASP A 74 -15.77 -1.39 9.58
CA ASP A 74 -16.24 -2.05 10.80
C ASP A 74 -15.19 -2.08 11.93
N VAL A 75 -13.92 -1.93 11.60
CA VAL A 75 -12.80 -2.00 12.55
C VAL A 75 -12.09 -0.66 12.76
N LYS A 76 -12.61 0.43 12.19
CA LYS A 76 -11.93 1.74 12.20
C LYS A 76 -11.67 2.31 13.59
N GLU A 77 -12.54 2.01 14.56
CA GLU A 77 -12.38 2.46 15.96
C GLU A 77 -11.63 1.43 16.83
N MET A 78 -11.23 0.27 16.28
CA MET A 78 -10.44 -0.71 16.99
C MET A 78 -8.97 -0.29 17.08
N GLN A 79 -8.31 -0.66 18.18
CA GLN A 79 -6.87 -0.47 18.31
C GLN A 79 -6.13 -1.33 17.28
N ALA A 80 -5.12 -0.75 16.61
CA ALA A 80 -4.34 -1.44 15.61
C ALA A 80 -3.66 -2.71 16.16
N SER A 81 -3.30 -2.73 17.45
CA SER A 81 -2.72 -3.93 18.10
C SER A 81 -3.63 -5.14 18.15
N THR A 82 -4.94 -4.95 18.02
CA THR A 82 -5.95 -6.03 18.07
C THR A 82 -6.40 -6.49 16.69
N LEU A 83 -5.94 -5.83 15.63
CA LEU A 83 -6.33 -6.16 14.27
C LEU A 83 -5.61 -7.42 13.77
N PRO A 84 -6.31 -8.31 13.05
CA PRO A 84 -5.70 -9.38 12.28
C PRO A 84 -4.68 -8.86 11.26
N HIS A 85 -3.74 -9.72 10.87
CA HIS A 85 -2.61 -9.33 10.00
C HIS A 85 -3.04 -8.71 8.66
N GLY A 86 -4.07 -9.29 8.00
CA GLY A 86 -4.60 -8.74 6.75
C GLY A 86 -5.15 -7.32 6.88
N TYR A 87 -5.83 -7.02 8.02
CA TYR A 87 -6.32 -5.67 8.32
C TYR A 87 -5.17 -4.69 8.61
N LEU A 88 -4.08 -5.13 9.24
CA LEU A 88 -2.90 -4.30 9.45
C LEU A 88 -2.24 -3.91 8.12
N ARG A 89 -2.17 -4.83 7.16
CA ARG A 89 -1.66 -4.51 5.82
C ARG A 89 -2.55 -3.51 5.09
N ALA A 90 -3.87 -3.73 5.12
CA ALA A 90 -4.83 -2.79 4.55
C ALA A 90 -4.74 -1.41 5.22
N LEU A 91 -4.53 -1.36 6.54
CA LEU A 91 -4.30 -0.13 7.29
C LEU A 91 -3.01 0.58 6.82
N GLY A 92 -1.94 -0.15 6.56
CA GLY A 92 -0.71 0.40 5.98
C GLY A 92 -0.96 1.07 4.62
N ILE A 93 -1.79 0.47 3.77
CA ILE A 93 -2.22 1.07 2.49
C ILE A 93 -3.07 2.33 2.75
N ALA A 94 -4.01 2.28 3.72
CA ALA A 94 -4.84 3.43 4.10
C ALA A 94 -4.01 4.63 4.56
N ILE A 95 -2.98 4.39 5.37
CA ILE A 95 -1.99 5.40 5.80
C ILE A 95 -1.30 6.03 4.59
N GLY A 96 -0.87 5.21 3.62
CA GLY A 96 -0.28 5.71 2.38
C GLY A 96 -1.24 6.56 1.55
N MET A 97 -2.51 6.16 1.46
CA MET A 97 -3.55 6.88 0.74
C MET A 97 -3.90 8.22 1.37
N ALA A 98 -3.79 8.35 2.70
CA ALA A 98 -4.03 9.60 3.41
C ALA A 98 -3.13 10.75 2.95
N ALA A 99 -1.93 10.45 2.46
CA ALA A 99 -1.04 11.45 1.89
C ALA A 99 -1.45 11.93 0.47
N ARG A 100 -2.56 11.43 -0.10
CA ARG A 100 -3.05 11.71 -1.45
C ARG A 100 -1.96 11.51 -2.51
N PRO A 101 -1.43 10.29 -2.64
CA PRO A 101 -0.33 10.02 -3.55
C PRO A 101 -0.77 10.14 -5.02
N LYS A 102 0.18 10.53 -5.88
CA LYS A 102 0.12 10.35 -7.33
C LYS A 102 0.71 9.00 -7.73
N LEU A 103 1.72 8.57 -6.97
CA LEU A 103 2.39 7.27 -7.11
C LEU A 103 2.48 6.63 -5.73
N LEU A 104 1.88 5.45 -5.60
CA LEU A 104 1.95 4.61 -4.40
C LEU A 104 2.85 3.41 -4.68
N LEU A 105 3.92 3.26 -3.88
CA LEU A 105 4.81 2.11 -3.94
C LEU A 105 4.39 1.12 -2.85
N LEU A 106 4.03 -0.09 -3.26
CA LEU A 106 3.66 -1.20 -2.41
C LEU A 106 4.76 -2.27 -2.47
N ASP A 107 5.30 -2.61 -1.31
CA ASP A 107 6.38 -3.58 -1.17
C ASP A 107 5.82 -4.85 -0.52
N GLU A 108 5.70 -5.93 -1.28
CA GLU A 108 5.14 -7.23 -0.90
C GLU A 108 3.79 -7.12 -0.14
N PRO A 109 2.79 -6.39 -0.68
CA PRO A 109 1.54 -6.17 0.04
C PRO A 109 0.71 -7.44 0.27
N PHE A 110 0.98 -8.52 -0.47
CA PHE A 110 0.25 -9.79 -0.38
C PHE A 110 0.98 -10.86 0.45
N ALA A 111 2.20 -10.59 0.94
CA ALA A 111 2.99 -11.57 1.68
C ALA A 111 2.26 -12.09 2.94
N GLY A 112 2.21 -13.42 3.09
CA GLY A 112 1.58 -14.08 4.25
C GLY A 112 0.05 -14.09 4.24
N MET A 113 -0.60 -13.67 3.16
CA MET A 113 -2.06 -13.74 2.98
C MET A 113 -2.48 -15.10 2.42
N ASN A 114 -3.65 -15.59 2.83
CA ASN A 114 -4.31 -16.70 2.14
C ASN A 114 -4.95 -16.23 0.82
N SER A 115 -5.46 -17.17 0.01
CA SER A 115 -6.04 -16.87 -1.32
C SER A 115 -7.16 -15.83 -1.28
N ASP A 116 -8.05 -15.89 -0.29
CA ASP A 116 -9.19 -14.98 -0.18
C ASP A 116 -8.73 -13.57 0.22
N GLU A 117 -7.78 -13.49 1.14
CA GLU A 117 -7.15 -12.23 1.57
C GLU A 117 -6.38 -11.59 0.41
N THR A 118 -5.60 -12.37 -0.36
CA THR A 118 -4.89 -11.90 -1.55
C THR A 118 -5.86 -11.37 -2.59
N GLN A 119 -6.94 -12.07 -2.88
CA GLN A 119 -8.00 -11.62 -3.79
C GLN A 119 -8.63 -10.30 -3.33
N HIS A 120 -8.87 -10.17 -2.02
CA HIS A 120 -9.41 -8.94 -1.45
C HIS A 120 -8.42 -7.77 -1.60
N ALA A 121 -7.15 -8.00 -1.25
CA ALA A 121 -6.08 -7.01 -1.39
C ALA A 121 -5.86 -6.58 -2.85
N MET A 122 -5.93 -7.51 -3.80
CA MET A 122 -5.87 -7.20 -5.24
C MET A 122 -7.03 -6.31 -5.68
N ARG A 123 -8.27 -6.56 -5.20
CA ARG A 123 -9.41 -5.68 -5.50
C ARG A 123 -9.19 -4.27 -4.95
N MET A 124 -8.64 -4.14 -3.73
CA MET A 124 -8.29 -2.83 -3.16
C MET A 124 -7.27 -2.10 -4.03
N VAL A 125 -6.20 -2.76 -4.45
CA VAL A 125 -5.14 -2.15 -5.27
C VAL A 125 -5.68 -1.71 -6.63
N ARG A 126 -6.50 -2.54 -7.28
CA ARG A 126 -7.19 -2.15 -8.53
C ARG A 126 -8.06 -0.90 -8.32
N GLY A 127 -8.84 -0.88 -7.26
CA GLY A 127 -9.68 0.28 -6.95
C GLY A 127 -8.89 1.55 -6.68
N ILE A 128 -7.70 1.47 -6.07
CA ILE A 128 -6.79 2.61 -5.91
C ILE A 128 -6.33 3.13 -7.28
N ARG A 129 -5.92 2.23 -8.19
CA ARG A 129 -5.55 2.56 -9.56
C ARG A 129 -6.71 3.23 -10.30
N ASP A 130 -7.91 2.70 -10.21
CA ASP A 130 -9.11 3.21 -10.91
C ASP A 130 -9.52 4.61 -10.42
N ARG A 131 -9.05 5.02 -9.24
CA ARG A 131 -9.15 6.39 -8.72
C ARG A 131 -8.04 7.33 -9.24
N GLY A 132 -7.21 6.87 -10.18
CA GLY A 132 -6.17 7.67 -10.83
C GLY A 132 -4.84 7.71 -10.08
N VAL A 133 -4.63 6.84 -9.09
CA VAL A 133 -3.34 6.70 -8.42
C VAL A 133 -2.50 5.67 -9.16
N THR A 134 -1.32 6.05 -9.62
CA THR A 134 -0.36 5.09 -10.17
C THR A 134 0.15 4.20 -9.04
N VAL A 135 0.09 2.88 -9.22
CA VAL A 135 0.63 1.93 -8.25
C VAL A 135 1.86 1.25 -8.84
N LEU A 136 2.96 1.26 -8.10
CA LEU A 136 4.13 0.42 -8.36
C LEU A 136 4.17 -0.65 -7.29
N LEU A 137 4.09 -1.90 -7.74
CA LEU A 137 4.01 -3.09 -6.91
C LEU A 137 5.32 -3.85 -7.02
N VAL A 138 5.93 -4.22 -5.90
CA VAL A 138 7.03 -5.18 -5.83
C VAL A 138 6.45 -6.44 -5.21
N GLU A 139 6.48 -7.54 -5.93
CA GLU A 139 5.90 -8.83 -5.52
C GLU A 139 6.64 -10.00 -6.17
N HIS A 140 6.53 -11.16 -5.53
CA HIS A 140 7.05 -12.43 -6.03
C HIS A 140 5.94 -13.47 -6.28
N ASP A 141 4.69 -13.19 -5.93
CA ASP A 141 3.51 -13.99 -6.29
C ASP A 141 3.16 -13.74 -7.77
N MET A 142 3.69 -14.56 -8.66
CA MET A 142 3.50 -14.43 -10.10
C MET A 142 2.02 -14.44 -10.52
N PRO A 143 1.15 -15.35 -10.02
CA PRO A 143 -0.28 -15.31 -10.31
C PRO A 143 -0.93 -13.97 -9.96
N ALA A 144 -0.63 -13.41 -8.78
CA ALA A 144 -1.16 -12.12 -8.37
C ALA A 144 -0.65 -10.98 -9.27
N VAL A 145 0.67 -10.93 -9.53
CA VAL A 145 1.31 -9.92 -10.40
C VAL A 145 0.71 -9.94 -11.80
N MET A 146 0.62 -11.14 -12.42
CA MET A 146 0.05 -11.30 -13.77
C MET A 146 -1.41 -10.85 -13.87
N SER A 147 -2.19 -11.03 -12.79
CA SER A 147 -3.61 -10.70 -12.80
C SER A 147 -3.92 -9.21 -12.59
N ILE A 148 -3.01 -8.46 -11.94
CA ILE A 148 -3.30 -7.09 -11.49
C ILE A 148 -2.52 -6.01 -12.26
N SER A 149 -1.38 -6.37 -12.86
CA SER A 149 -0.46 -5.41 -13.47
C SER A 149 -0.84 -5.07 -14.90
N ASP A 150 -0.71 -3.79 -15.26
CA ASP A 150 -0.81 -3.33 -16.65
C ASP A 150 0.54 -3.50 -17.39
N ARG A 151 1.66 -3.44 -16.62
CA ARG A 151 3.03 -3.60 -17.12
C ARG A 151 3.89 -4.20 -16.04
N ILE A 152 4.76 -5.12 -16.41
CA ILE A 152 5.66 -5.86 -15.51
C ILE A 152 7.10 -5.61 -15.93
N VAL A 153 7.96 -5.38 -14.95
CA VAL A 153 9.42 -5.36 -15.10
C VAL A 153 9.97 -6.51 -14.27
N VAL A 154 10.69 -7.43 -14.89
CA VAL A 154 11.27 -8.57 -14.21
C VAL A 154 12.75 -8.33 -13.92
N LEU A 155 13.11 -8.49 -12.65
CA LEU A 155 14.48 -8.35 -12.18
C LEU A 155 15.02 -9.71 -11.74
N ASN A 156 16.23 -10.06 -12.16
CA ASN A 156 16.96 -11.23 -11.70
C ASN A 156 18.39 -10.82 -11.33
N PHE A 157 18.82 -11.10 -10.09
CA PHE A 157 20.11 -10.68 -9.53
C PHE A 157 20.44 -9.19 -9.78
N GLY A 158 19.44 -8.30 -9.61
CA GLY A 158 19.60 -6.86 -9.80
C GLY A 158 19.67 -6.38 -11.26
N LYS A 159 19.50 -7.27 -12.23
CA LYS A 159 19.45 -6.92 -13.66
C LYS A 159 18.01 -7.05 -14.18
N LYS A 160 17.59 -6.10 -15.00
CA LYS A 160 16.33 -6.22 -15.74
C LYS A 160 16.50 -7.27 -16.84
N ILE A 161 15.70 -8.35 -16.79
CA ILE A 161 15.72 -9.44 -17.76
C ILE A 161 14.56 -9.34 -18.74
N ALA A 162 13.40 -8.80 -18.32
CA ALA A 162 12.24 -8.62 -19.20
C ALA A 162 11.44 -7.40 -18.80
N GLU A 163 10.63 -6.88 -19.74
CA GLU A 163 9.66 -5.80 -19.51
C GLU A 163 8.55 -5.85 -20.55
N GLY A 164 7.29 -5.88 -20.10
CA GLY A 164 6.14 -5.96 -21.03
C GLY A 164 4.81 -6.05 -20.31
N VAL A 165 3.76 -6.29 -21.10
CA VAL A 165 2.43 -6.66 -20.58
C VAL A 165 2.45 -8.09 -20.04
N PRO A 166 1.54 -8.46 -19.12
CA PRO A 166 1.53 -9.79 -18.50
C PRO A 166 1.64 -10.95 -19.50
N ALA A 167 0.90 -10.91 -20.61
CA ALA A 167 0.94 -11.96 -21.61
C ALA A 167 2.32 -12.14 -22.28
N ALA A 168 3.07 -11.05 -22.48
CA ALA A 168 4.41 -11.12 -23.04
C ALA A 168 5.41 -11.69 -22.03
N ILE A 169 5.27 -11.31 -20.75
CA ILE A 169 6.13 -11.80 -19.66
C ILE A 169 5.93 -13.29 -19.41
N GLN A 170 4.68 -13.76 -19.48
CA GLN A 170 4.36 -15.19 -19.28
C GLN A 170 5.01 -16.12 -20.33
N SER A 171 5.27 -15.61 -21.54
CA SER A 171 5.89 -16.37 -22.63
C SER A 171 7.37 -16.03 -22.85
N ASP A 172 7.98 -15.22 -22.00
CA ASP A 172 9.38 -14.83 -22.12
C ASP A 172 10.31 -15.94 -21.60
N GLU A 173 11.18 -16.47 -22.45
CA GLU A 173 12.07 -17.58 -22.14
C GLU A 173 13.01 -17.25 -20.97
N ALA A 174 13.53 -16.01 -20.89
CA ALA A 174 14.43 -15.62 -19.80
C ALA A 174 13.68 -15.55 -18.46
N VAL A 175 12.39 -15.23 -18.45
CA VAL A 175 11.55 -15.25 -17.25
C VAL A 175 11.24 -16.69 -16.85
N ILE A 176 10.89 -17.54 -17.81
CA ILE A 176 10.61 -18.96 -17.56
C ILE A 176 11.85 -19.63 -16.96
N GLU A 177 13.03 -19.46 -17.55
CA GLU A 177 14.28 -20.00 -17.03
C GLU A 177 14.61 -19.49 -15.61
N ALA A 178 14.40 -18.20 -15.36
CA ALA A 178 14.73 -17.59 -14.08
C ALA A 178 13.80 -17.99 -12.92
N TYR A 179 12.53 -18.28 -13.21
CA TYR A 179 11.50 -18.49 -12.19
C TYR A 179 10.86 -19.89 -12.21
N LEU A 180 10.78 -20.55 -13.37
CA LEU A 180 10.18 -21.87 -13.52
C LEU A 180 11.22 -22.98 -13.72
N GLY A 181 12.41 -22.67 -14.24
CA GLY A 181 13.50 -23.64 -14.39
C GLY A 181 14.14 -24.11 -13.08
N ARG A 182 13.77 -23.51 -11.93
CA ARG A 182 14.27 -23.91 -10.60
C ARG A 182 13.39 -24.93 -9.88
N GLU A 183 12.14 -25.12 -10.28
CA GLU A 183 11.27 -26.11 -9.65
C GLU A 183 11.73 -27.56 -9.94
N ASP A 184 12.46 -27.79 -11.04
CA ASP A 184 12.97 -29.12 -11.41
C ASP A 184 14.29 -29.50 -10.69
N GLU A 185 15.01 -28.53 -10.08
CA GLU A 185 16.27 -28.82 -9.37
C GLU A 185 16.08 -29.13 -7.87
N GLU A 186 14.93 -28.79 -7.25
CA GLU A 186 14.67 -29.10 -5.84
C GLU A 186 14.01 -30.47 -5.59
N VAL A 187 13.71 -31.27 -6.62
CA VAL A 187 13.08 -32.61 -6.49
C VAL A 187 14.08 -33.73 -6.72
N GLY A 188 15.35 -33.48 -6.69
CA GLY A 188 16.38 -34.48 -6.88
C GLY A 188 17.30 -34.64 -5.68
N PHE A 189 16.80 -35.26 -4.56
CA PHE A 189 17.56 -36.13 -3.65
C PHE A 189 16.61 -36.84 -2.70
#